data_dafd4bd8c96a14e21e6ae019a8a7a85a
#
_entry.id   dafd4bd8c96a14e21e6ae019a8a7a85a
#
_cell.length_a   1.000
_cell.length_b   1.000
_cell.length_c   1.000
_cell.angle_alpha   90.00
_cell.angle_beta   90.00
_cell.angle_gamma   90.00
#
_symmetry.space_group_name_H-M   'P 1'
#
loop_
_entity.id
_entity.type
_entity.pdbx_description
1 polymer ?
#
loop_
_entity_poly.entity_id
_entity_poly.type
_entity_poly.pdbx_seq_one_letter_code
_entity_poly.pdbx_strand_id
1 'polypeptide(L)'
;MRRPLAGCILALALTGCDPAGQQSTGPLEITRSTACALDGMLLGDYPGPAAQIHYERGSPEFFCDTMELFSIYLRPEQVRTVTALYVQDMGKTGWENPQGNWIDAKLAYYVHGSTKSGAMGPTLAPFSLQEDAETFVRQFGGTVLRFNQITPDLVALDGGALHDQRM
;
A
#
# COMPACT_ATOMS: atom_id res chain seq x y z
N MET A 1 -9.41 -63.73 -47.56
CA MET A 1 -9.98 -63.16 -46.29
C MET A 1 -8.88 -62.45 -45.59
N ARG A 2 -8.88 -61.07 -45.64
CA ARG A 2 -7.89 -60.20 -44.99
C ARG A 2 -8.62 -59.37 -43.95
N ARG A 3 -8.28 -59.50 -42.68
CA ARG A 3 -8.77 -58.72 -41.57
C ARG A 3 -7.94 -57.48 -41.46
N PRO A 4 -8.52 -56.23 -41.26
CA PRO A 4 -7.77 -55.07 -40.93
C PRO A 4 -7.56 -55.00 -39.41
N LEU A 5 -6.33 -54.71 -38.97
CA LEU A 5 -5.98 -54.36 -37.61
C LEU A 5 -6.41 -52.92 -37.36
N ALA A 6 -7.29 -52.70 -36.40
CA ALA A 6 -7.64 -51.40 -35.91
C ALA A 6 -6.57 -50.93 -34.89
N GLY A 7 -5.80 -49.92 -35.27
CA GLY A 7 -4.82 -49.29 -34.37
C GLY A 7 -5.54 -48.32 -33.43
N CYS A 8 -5.49 -48.56 -32.12
CA CYS A 8 -5.93 -47.67 -31.09
C CYS A 8 -4.86 -46.57 -30.90
N ILE A 9 -5.16 -45.34 -31.29
CA ILE A 9 -4.33 -44.17 -30.99
C ILE A 9 -4.72 -43.67 -29.60
N LEU A 10 -3.83 -43.94 -28.63
CA LEU A 10 -3.95 -43.43 -27.26
C LEU A 10 -3.50 -41.96 -27.24
N ALA A 11 -4.45 -41.03 -27.21
CA ALA A 11 -4.18 -39.60 -27.04
C ALA A 11 -3.76 -39.33 -25.59
N LEU A 12 -2.47 -39.05 -25.35
CA LEU A 12 -2.00 -38.51 -24.07
C LEU A 12 -2.45 -37.06 -23.96
N ALA A 13 -3.41 -36.81 -23.09
CA ALA A 13 -3.74 -35.46 -22.66
C ALA A 13 -2.63 -34.94 -21.71
N LEU A 14 -1.79 -34.03 -22.21
CA LEU A 14 -0.86 -33.26 -21.37
C LEU A 14 -1.68 -32.25 -20.59
N THR A 15 -1.96 -32.54 -19.33
CA THR A 15 -2.46 -31.56 -18.37
C THR A 15 -1.32 -30.58 -18.10
N GLY A 16 -1.35 -29.42 -18.75
CA GLY A 16 -0.46 -28.32 -18.45
C GLY A 16 -0.69 -27.89 -16.99
N CYS A 17 0.36 -27.98 -16.16
CA CYS A 17 0.39 -27.26 -14.89
C CYS A 17 0.39 -25.79 -15.23
N ASP A 18 -0.62 -25.04 -14.76
CA ASP A 18 -0.59 -23.59 -14.76
C ASP A 18 0.67 -23.17 -13.97
N PRO A 19 1.56 -22.35 -14.54
CA PRO A 19 2.64 -21.77 -13.77
C PRO A 19 1.98 -20.90 -12.70
N ALA A 20 2.35 -21.12 -11.44
CA ALA A 20 1.94 -20.33 -10.28
C ALA A 20 1.85 -18.85 -10.66
N GLY A 21 0.65 -18.26 -10.49
CA GLY A 21 0.31 -16.94 -11.00
C GLY A 21 1.43 -15.95 -10.79
N GLN A 22 1.88 -15.32 -11.86
CA GLN A 22 2.81 -14.20 -11.80
C GLN A 22 2.15 -13.12 -10.95
N GLN A 23 2.64 -12.94 -9.74
CA GLN A 23 2.22 -11.81 -8.91
C GLN A 23 2.51 -10.53 -9.71
N SER A 24 1.49 -9.72 -9.90
CA SER A 24 1.64 -8.40 -10.50
C SER A 24 2.77 -7.67 -9.78
N THR A 25 3.80 -7.24 -10.53
CA THR A 25 4.94 -6.50 -9.97
C THR A 25 4.62 -5.04 -9.74
N GLY A 26 3.44 -4.57 -10.15
CA GLY A 26 2.95 -3.20 -9.98
C GLY A 26 1.91 -3.06 -8.88
N PRO A 27 1.56 -1.82 -8.50
CA PRO A 27 0.53 -1.55 -7.52
C PRO A 27 -0.84 -2.06 -8.01
N LEU A 28 -1.71 -2.41 -7.07
CA LEU A 28 -3.08 -2.80 -7.34
C LEU A 28 -4.03 -1.63 -7.05
N GLU A 29 -5.11 -1.53 -7.81
CA GLU A 29 -6.13 -0.51 -7.59
C GLU A 29 -7.06 -0.87 -6.42
N ILE A 30 -7.49 0.17 -5.70
CA ILE A 30 -8.48 0.06 -4.64
C ILE A 30 -9.85 -0.23 -5.28
N THR A 31 -10.52 -1.25 -4.77
CA THR A 31 -11.91 -1.59 -5.12
C THR A 31 -12.83 -1.23 -3.96
N ARG A 32 -14.14 -1.31 -4.17
CA ARG A 32 -15.13 -1.08 -3.10
C ARG A 32 -15.03 -2.05 -1.92
N SER A 33 -14.40 -3.20 -2.13
CA SER A 33 -14.20 -4.24 -1.10
C SER A 33 -12.78 -4.26 -0.55
N THR A 34 -11.90 -3.36 -0.98
CA THR A 34 -10.53 -3.31 -0.47
C THR A 34 -10.54 -2.82 0.96
N ALA A 35 -10.09 -3.68 1.86
CA ALA A 35 -10.04 -3.42 3.30
C ALA A 35 -8.60 -3.25 3.79
N CYS A 36 -8.43 -2.44 4.81
CA CYS A 36 -7.17 -2.27 5.52
C CYS A 36 -6.76 -3.57 6.22
N ALA A 37 -5.51 -3.96 6.05
CA ALA A 37 -4.97 -5.18 6.66
C ALA A 37 -4.82 -5.08 8.18
N LEU A 38 -4.76 -3.85 8.73
CA LEU A 38 -4.55 -3.62 10.15
C LEU A 38 -5.87 -3.64 10.94
N ASP A 39 -6.92 -2.99 10.43
CA ASP A 39 -8.16 -2.75 11.17
C ASP A 39 -9.44 -3.17 10.43
N GLY A 40 -9.34 -3.53 9.15
CA GLY A 40 -10.49 -3.97 8.34
C GLY A 40 -11.37 -2.85 7.78
N MET A 41 -11.00 -1.57 7.95
CA MET A 41 -11.73 -0.43 7.36
C MET A 41 -11.70 -0.49 5.83
N LEU A 42 -12.80 -0.13 5.15
CA LEU A 42 -12.83 -0.03 3.70
C LEU A 42 -12.11 1.24 3.25
N LEU A 43 -11.04 1.10 2.45
CA LEU A 43 -10.17 2.21 2.07
C LEU A 43 -10.91 3.33 1.34
N GLY A 44 -11.92 2.98 0.52
CA GLY A 44 -12.68 3.95 -0.26
C GLY A 44 -13.59 4.88 0.55
N ASP A 45 -13.78 4.62 1.84
CA ASP A 45 -14.69 5.39 2.71
C ASP A 45 -13.98 6.53 3.46
N TYR A 46 -12.65 6.63 3.34
CA TYR A 46 -11.85 7.55 4.14
C TYR A 46 -10.95 8.46 3.28
N PRO A 47 -10.67 9.67 3.77
CA PRO A 47 -9.76 10.61 3.10
C PRO A 47 -8.30 10.27 3.39
N GLY A 48 -7.42 10.90 2.61
CA GLY A 48 -5.98 10.79 2.79
C GLY A 48 -5.34 9.63 2.03
N PRO A 49 -4.00 9.55 2.08
CA PRO A 49 -3.24 8.61 1.26
C PRO A 49 -3.34 7.18 1.76
N ALA A 50 -3.76 6.28 0.89
CA ALA A 50 -3.65 4.85 1.12
C ALA A 50 -2.26 4.32 0.73
N ALA A 51 -1.97 3.08 1.19
CA ALA A 51 -0.69 2.44 0.97
C ALA A 51 -0.82 0.93 0.71
N GLN A 52 0.23 0.31 0.15
CA GLN A 52 0.31 -1.13 -0.12
C GLN A 52 1.69 -1.66 0.25
N ILE A 53 1.71 -2.86 0.85
CA ILE A 53 2.92 -3.68 0.99
C ILE A 53 2.76 -4.93 0.14
N HIS A 54 3.72 -5.16 -0.75
CA HIS A 54 3.83 -6.38 -1.51
C HIS A 54 4.92 -7.26 -0.91
N TYR A 55 4.62 -8.54 -0.78
CA TYR A 55 5.55 -9.54 -0.22
C TYR A 55 5.93 -10.56 -1.29
N GLU A 56 7.04 -11.26 -1.08
CA GLU A 56 7.47 -12.35 -1.95
C GLU A 56 6.42 -13.45 -2.05
N ARG A 57 5.67 -13.68 -0.96
CA ARG A 57 4.60 -14.70 -0.89
C ARG A 57 3.35 -14.11 -0.28
N GLY A 58 2.21 -14.50 -0.82
CA GLY A 58 0.90 -14.05 -0.38
C GLY A 58 0.38 -12.86 -1.19
N SER A 59 -0.82 -12.42 -0.87
CA SER A 59 -1.43 -11.25 -1.49
C SER A 59 -0.84 -9.97 -0.93
N PRO A 60 -0.82 -8.87 -1.71
CA PRO A 60 -0.53 -7.55 -1.18
C PRO A 60 -1.47 -7.16 -0.04
N GLU A 61 -0.93 -6.44 0.93
CA GLU A 61 -1.71 -5.84 2.01
C GLU A 61 -1.93 -4.36 1.74
N PHE A 62 -3.15 -3.91 1.95
CA PHE A 62 -3.54 -2.52 1.83
C PHE A 62 -3.67 -1.88 3.20
N PHE A 63 -3.37 -0.59 3.29
CA PHE A 63 -3.46 0.21 4.50
C PHE A 63 -4.24 1.49 4.19
N CYS A 64 -5.15 1.86 5.06
CA CYS A 64 -5.96 3.06 4.90
C CYS A 64 -5.19 4.36 5.21
N ASP A 65 -3.97 4.25 5.73
CA ASP A 65 -3.09 5.37 6.04
C ASP A 65 -1.62 4.99 5.83
N THR A 66 -0.79 5.93 5.39
CA THR A 66 0.66 5.74 5.25
C THR A 66 1.36 5.52 6.60
N MET A 67 0.84 6.09 7.69
CA MET A 67 1.35 5.82 9.04
C MET A 67 1.27 4.32 9.38
N GLU A 68 0.18 3.67 9.01
CA GLU A 68 -0.02 2.23 9.22
C GLU A 68 0.99 1.39 8.42
N LEU A 69 1.18 1.72 7.12
CA LEU A 69 2.21 1.06 6.31
C LEU A 69 3.56 1.10 7.01
N PHE A 70 4.00 2.30 7.44
CA PHE A 70 5.31 2.45 8.06
C PHE A 70 5.36 1.79 9.44
N SER A 71 4.27 1.82 10.21
CA SER A 71 4.20 1.14 11.52
C SER A 71 4.40 -0.36 11.40
N ILE A 72 3.92 -0.98 10.29
CA ILE A 72 4.12 -2.41 10.00
C ILE A 72 5.52 -2.65 9.41
N TYR A 73 5.92 -1.84 8.41
CA TYR A 73 7.18 -2.03 7.68
C TYR A 73 8.41 -1.88 8.58
N LEU A 74 8.38 -0.93 9.52
CA LEU A 74 9.52 -0.62 10.40
C LEU A 74 9.56 -1.47 11.68
N ARG A 75 8.63 -2.40 11.87
CA ARG A 75 8.65 -3.29 13.05
C ARG A 75 9.87 -4.21 13.02
N PRO A 76 10.58 -4.36 14.14
CA PRO A 76 11.70 -5.31 14.25
C PRO A 76 11.28 -6.77 14.00
N GLU A 77 10.01 -7.10 14.30
CA GLU A 77 9.43 -8.43 14.13
C GLU A 77 8.98 -8.72 12.68
N GLN A 78 9.11 -7.76 11.76
CA GLN A 78 8.75 -7.97 10.35
C GLN A 78 9.74 -8.97 9.71
N VAL A 79 9.28 -10.22 9.53
CA VAL A 79 10.09 -11.33 8.99
C VAL A 79 9.74 -11.69 7.55
N ARG A 80 8.65 -11.13 7.00
CA ARG A 80 8.23 -11.38 5.61
C ARG A 80 9.12 -10.57 4.65
N THR A 81 9.60 -11.21 3.58
CA THR A 81 10.35 -10.51 2.53
C THR A 81 9.44 -9.55 1.78
N VAL A 82 9.65 -8.25 1.98
CA VAL A 82 8.94 -7.18 1.26
C VAL A 82 9.58 -6.98 -0.10
N THR A 83 8.79 -7.06 -1.18
CA THR A 83 9.24 -6.89 -2.56
C THR A 83 8.97 -5.50 -3.10
N ALA A 84 7.87 -4.85 -2.68
CA ALA A 84 7.55 -3.49 -3.05
C ALA A 84 6.70 -2.79 -1.98
N LEU A 85 6.78 -1.47 -1.95
CA LEU A 85 5.99 -0.57 -1.13
C LEU A 85 5.42 0.53 -2.02
N TYR A 86 4.10 0.73 -1.98
CA TYR A 86 3.45 1.79 -2.76
C TYR A 86 2.62 2.69 -1.87
N VAL A 87 2.61 3.98 -2.21
CA VAL A 87 1.77 5.01 -1.60
C VAL A 87 1.12 5.85 -2.69
N GLN A 88 0.00 6.49 -2.42
CA GLN A 88 -0.66 7.36 -3.39
C GLN A 88 -0.01 8.74 -3.44
N ASP A 89 0.27 9.24 -4.64
CA ASP A 89 0.83 10.58 -4.88
C ASP A 89 -0.24 11.66 -4.66
N MET A 90 -0.17 12.35 -3.52
CA MET A 90 -1.13 13.39 -3.14
C MET A 90 -0.96 14.70 -3.94
N GLY A 91 0.08 14.80 -4.75
CA GLY A 91 0.22 15.87 -5.75
C GLY A 91 -0.65 15.66 -6.99
N LYS A 92 -1.14 14.43 -7.21
CA LYS A 92 -1.90 14.06 -8.41
C LYS A 92 -3.31 13.55 -8.14
N THR A 93 -3.66 13.28 -6.89
CA THR A 93 -4.98 12.79 -6.51
C THR A 93 -5.64 13.70 -5.47
N GLY A 94 -6.98 13.69 -5.41
CA GLY A 94 -7.72 14.48 -4.44
C GLY A 94 -7.63 13.89 -3.03
N TRP A 95 -7.57 14.74 -2.02
CA TRP A 95 -7.44 14.33 -0.63
C TRP A 95 -8.63 13.53 -0.11
N GLU A 96 -9.84 13.94 -0.46
CA GLU A 96 -11.10 13.39 0.10
C GLU A 96 -11.46 12.01 -0.48
N ASN A 97 -11.01 11.70 -1.67
CA ASN A 97 -11.26 10.42 -2.33
C ASN A 97 -10.09 10.08 -3.26
N PRO A 98 -8.92 9.72 -2.72
CA PRO A 98 -7.76 9.43 -3.53
C PRO A 98 -7.95 8.15 -4.35
N GLN A 99 -7.62 8.23 -5.65
CA GLN A 99 -7.73 7.11 -6.59
C GLN A 99 -6.44 6.97 -7.39
N GLY A 100 -5.95 5.75 -7.52
CA GLY A 100 -4.76 5.45 -8.33
C GLY A 100 -3.53 6.28 -7.94
N ASN A 101 -2.77 6.72 -8.93
CA ASN A 101 -1.56 7.53 -8.78
C ASN A 101 -0.54 6.94 -7.79
N TRP A 102 -0.37 5.62 -7.83
CA TRP A 102 0.57 4.90 -6.98
C TRP A 102 2.02 5.20 -7.36
N ILE A 103 2.86 5.43 -6.37
CA ILE A 103 4.30 5.66 -6.52
C ILE A 103 5.07 4.73 -5.58
N ASP A 104 6.32 4.45 -5.93
CA ASP A 104 7.24 3.72 -5.04
C ASP A 104 7.48 4.54 -3.76
N ALA A 105 7.11 3.96 -2.63
CA ALA A 105 7.23 4.60 -1.33
C ALA A 105 8.67 5.02 -1.01
N LYS A 106 9.67 4.28 -1.47
CA LYS A 106 11.10 4.57 -1.20
C LYS A 106 11.60 5.81 -1.94
N LEU A 107 10.91 6.18 -3.03
CA LEU A 107 11.27 7.33 -3.86
C LEU A 107 10.48 8.59 -3.51
N ALA A 108 9.39 8.47 -2.76
CA ALA A 108 8.50 9.56 -2.42
C ALA A 108 9.15 10.60 -1.46
N TYR A 109 8.59 11.80 -1.50
CA TYR A 109 8.71 12.84 -0.49
C TYR A 109 7.49 12.77 0.43
N TYR A 110 7.67 12.94 1.72
CA TYR A 110 6.61 12.85 2.72
C TYR A 110 6.49 14.15 3.48
N VAL A 111 5.25 14.61 3.70
CA VAL A 111 5.02 15.73 4.61
C VAL A 111 4.45 15.19 5.92
N HIS A 112 5.19 15.43 7.01
CA HIS A 112 4.81 15.09 8.38
C HIS A 112 4.37 16.33 9.15
N GLY A 113 3.37 16.20 10.02
CA GLY A 113 2.93 17.28 10.91
C GLY A 113 2.13 18.38 10.23
N SER A 114 1.50 18.11 9.08
CA SER A 114 0.54 19.01 8.46
C SER A 114 -0.79 19.04 9.23
N THR A 115 -1.63 20.03 8.92
CA THR A 115 -3.00 20.14 9.48
C THR A 115 -3.99 19.20 8.80
N LYS A 116 -3.58 18.50 7.73
CA LYS A 116 -4.41 17.50 7.05
C LYS A 116 -4.36 16.17 7.80
N SER A 117 -5.53 15.55 7.92
CA SER A 117 -5.68 14.23 8.53
C SER A 117 -5.99 13.18 7.47
N GLY A 118 -5.43 11.99 7.61
CA GLY A 118 -5.81 10.79 6.88
C GLY A 118 -6.92 10.03 7.60
N ALA A 119 -7.10 8.76 7.23
CA ALA A 119 -8.13 7.89 7.80
C ALA A 119 -8.01 7.72 9.32
N MET A 120 -6.78 7.69 9.84
CA MET A 120 -6.48 7.44 11.26
C MET A 120 -6.04 8.71 12.01
N GLY A 121 -6.27 9.91 11.46
CA GLY A 121 -5.85 11.17 12.05
C GLY A 121 -4.58 11.73 11.41
N PRO A 122 -3.57 12.18 12.18
CA PRO A 122 -2.32 12.68 11.63
C PRO A 122 -1.68 11.66 10.69
N THR A 123 -1.22 12.11 9.51
CA THR A 123 -0.70 11.22 8.47
C THR A 123 0.59 11.75 7.85
N LEU A 124 1.26 10.89 7.09
CA LEU A 124 2.39 11.25 6.21
C LEU A 124 1.85 11.42 4.79
N ALA A 125 1.78 12.65 4.29
CA ALA A 125 1.31 12.92 2.93
C ALA A 125 2.44 12.65 1.90
N PRO A 126 2.30 11.66 0.99
CA PRO A 126 3.33 11.33 0.02
C PRO A 126 3.18 12.09 -1.29
N PHE A 127 4.31 12.43 -1.91
CA PHE A 127 4.40 13.16 -3.18
C PHE A 127 5.51 12.57 -4.05
N SER A 128 5.29 12.49 -5.35
CA SER A 128 6.34 12.10 -6.30
C SER A 128 7.36 13.21 -6.54
N LEU A 129 6.95 14.48 -6.41
CA LEU A 129 7.79 15.66 -6.64
C LEU A 129 8.00 16.44 -5.35
N GLN A 130 9.22 16.89 -5.13
CA GLN A 130 9.56 17.75 -3.99
C GLN A 130 8.80 19.08 -4.01
N GLU A 131 8.61 19.65 -5.17
CA GLU A 131 7.88 20.92 -5.36
C GLU A 131 6.43 20.82 -4.90
N ASP A 132 5.76 19.67 -5.16
CA ASP A 132 4.40 19.41 -4.69
C ASP A 132 4.35 19.29 -3.17
N ALA A 133 5.30 18.58 -2.55
CA ALA A 133 5.45 18.48 -1.11
C ALA A 133 5.68 19.85 -0.46
N GLU A 134 6.56 20.68 -1.02
CA GLU A 134 6.82 22.03 -0.54
C GLU A 134 5.60 22.96 -0.70
N THR A 135 4.84 22.80 -1.79
CA THR A 135 3.59 23.53 -2.01
C THR A 135 2.55 23.14 -0.96
N PHE A 136 2.44 21.86 -0.66
CA PHE A 136 1.57 21.36 0.41
C PHE A 136 1.97 21.89 1.78
N VAL A 137 3.26 21.93 2.11
CA VAL A 137 3.77 22.51 3.36
C VAL A 137 3.42 23.99 3.48
N ARG A 138 3.52 24.78 2.39
CA ARG A 138 3.10 26.20 2.42
C ARG A 138 1.62 26.40 2.75
N GLN A 139 0.76 25.44 2.39
CA GLN A 139 -0.69 25.54 2.62
C GLN A 139 -1.14 24.94 3.95
N PHE A 140 -0.53 23.82 4.35
CA PHE A 140 -1.03 23.00 5.46
C PHE A 140 0.00 22.82 6.59
N GLY A 141 1.18 23.42 6.46
CA GLY A 141 2.26 23.23 7.43
C GLY A 141 2.95 21.88 7.32
N GLY A 142 3.78 21.59 8.29
CA GLY A 142 4.55 20.35 8.37
C GLY A 142 5.99 20.48 7.85
N THR A 143 6.65 19.33 7.72
CA THR A 143 8.05 19.23 7.30
C THR A 143 8.18 18.14 6.25
N VAL A 144 8.97 18.40 5.18
CA VAL A 144 9.26 17.42 4.15
C VAL A 144 10.34 16.45 4.66
N LEU A 145 10.06 15.16 4.52
CA LEU A 145 10.95 14.05 4.87
C LEU A 145 11.19 13.16 3.66
N ARG A 146 12.31 12.45 3.67
CA ARG A 146 12.56 11.32 2.77
C ARG A 146 12.25 10.01 3.48
N PHE A 147 12.07 8.93 2.71
CA PHE A 147 11.76 7.61 3.22
C PHE A 147 12.68 7.17 4.37
N ASN A 148 13.98 7.37 4.25
CA ASN A 148 14.99 6.98 5.24
C ASN A 148 15.02 7.87 6.52
N GLN A 149 14.25 8.93 6.55
CA GLN A 149 14.09 9.81 7.72
C GLN A 149 12.84 9.46 8.55
N ILE A 150 12.02 8.53 8.06
CA ILE A 150 10.84 8.04 8.77
C ILE A 150 11.30 6.97 9.76
N THR A 151 11.09 7.21 11.05
CA THR A 151 11.50 6.33 12.14
C THR A 151 10.29 5.68 12.82
N PRO A 152 10.47 4.56 13.55
CA PRO A 152 9.39 3.92 14.30
C PRO A 152 8.68 4.89 15.27
N ASP A 153 9.41 5.75 15.95
CA ASP A 153 8.85 6.73 16.91
C ASP A 153 7.94 7.75 16.21
N LEU A 154 8.26 8.10 14.95
CA LEU A 154 7.49 9.07 14.17
C LEU A 154 6.14 8.48 13.72
N VAL A 155 6.05 7.18 13.57
CA VAL A 155 4.87 6.45 13.07
C VAL A 155 4.24 5.56 14.14
N ALA A 156 4.59 5.79 15.41
CA ALA A 156 3.93 5.12 16.51
C ALA A 156 2.43 5.45 16.46
N LEU A 157 1.61 4.42 16.24
CA LEU A 157 0.16 4.53 16.29
C LEU A 157 -0.22 4.61 17.78
N ASP A 158 -0.34 5.82 18.29
CA ASP A 158 -0.88 6.05 19.63
C ASP A 158 -2.35 5.62 19.62
N GLY A 159 -2.60 4.43 20.11
CA GLY A 159 -3.96 3.86 20.21
C GLY A 159 -4.86 4.71 21.11
N GLY A 160 -5.29 5.87 20.65
CA GLY A 160 -6.35 6.70 21.25
C GLY A 160 -6.22 7.09 22.74
N ALA A 161 -5.21 6.56 23.45
CA ALA A 161 -5.09 6.68 24.90
C ALA A 161 -4.45 7.99 25.40
N LEU A 162 -3.90 8.81 24.50
CA LEU A 162 -3.20 10.05 24.90
C LEU A 162 -4.07 11.31 24.87
N HIS A 163 -5.34 11.25 24.45
CA HIS A 163 -6.22 12.41 24.43
C HIS A 163 -7.02 12.65 25.72
N ASP A 164 -6.89 11.81 26.73
CA ASP A 164 -7.67 11.91 27.98
C ASP A 164 -6.92 12.61 29.14
N GLN A 165 -5.88 13.37 28.86
CA GLN A 165 -5.18 14.18 29.89
C GLN A 165 -5.76 15.59 30.06
N ARG A 166 -7.01 15.84 29.67
CA ARG A 166 -7.74 17.09 29.97
C ARG A 166 -9.10 16.79 30.62
N MET A 167 -9.08 16.16 31.74
CA MET A 167 -10.14 16.30 32.76
C MET A 167 -9.54 16.74 34.07
#